data_ee98a1640cc531806ca499aa0ad5dfe0
#
_entry.id   ee98a1640cc531806ca499aa0ad5dfe0
#
_cell.length_a   1.000
_cell.length_b   1.000
_cell.length_c   1.000
_cell.angle_alpha   90.00
_cell.angle_beta   90.00
_cell.angle_gamma   90.00
#
_symmetry.space_group_name_H-M   'P 1'
#
loop_
_entity.id
_entity.type
_entity.pdbx_description
1 polymer ?
#
loop_
_entity_poly.entity_id
_entity_poly.type
_entity_poly.pdbx_seq_one_letter_code
_entity_poly.pdbx_strand_id
1 'polypeptide(L)'
;MATFKDLEDNLKMYMIQEQSDAHNKGSVNLAKYNNIKISMDPSKNPLPHVTVRISISEATYIINGFSKTNGGLGYEERFVLKWFGRYGVKDKLIELWNSAEKTKEDK
;
A
#
# COMPACT_ATOMS: atom_id res chain seq x y z
N MET A 1 -1.84 10.45 -14.58
CA MET A 1 -1.77 8.99 -14.37
C MET A 1 -1.13 8.68 -13.03
N ALA A 2 -1.73 7.79 -12.27
CA ALA A 2 -1.19 7.40 -10.97
C ALA A 2 0.07 6.56 -11.13
N THR A 3 1.00 6.71 -10.20
CA THR A 3 2.21 5.90 -10.17
C THR A 3 2.34 5.24 -8.79
N PHE A 4 3.18 4.22 -8.70
CA PHE A 4 3.43 3.60 -7.40
C PHE A 4 4.03 4.61 -6.43
N LYS A 5 4.91 5.48 -6.93
CA LYS A 5 5.49 6.51 -6.08
C LYS A 5 4.44 7.46 -5.52
N ASP A 6 3.44 7.84 -6.33
CA ASP A 6 2.36 8.69 -5.85
C ASP A 6 1.62 8.04 -4.70
N LEU A 7 1.34 6.75 -4.81
CA LEU A 7 0.65 6.03 -3.74
C LEU A 7 1.55 5.84 -2.54
N GLU A 8 2.84 5.57 -2.76
CA GLU A 8 3.79 5.44 -1.65
C GLU A 8 3.87 6.74 -0.86
N ASP A 9 3.96 7.87 -1.55
CA ASP A 9 4.02 9.17 -0.89
C ASP A 9 2.70 9.48 -0.16
N ASN A 10 1.58 9.13 -0.77
CA ASN A 10 0.27 9.34 -0.16
C ASN A 10 0.12 8.52 1.11
N LEU A 11 0.51 7.25 1.07
CA LEU A 11 0.46 6.39 2.24
C LEU A 11 1.40 6.89 3.32
N LYS A 12 2.60 7.33 2.94
CA LYS A 12 3.56 7.88 3.89
C LYS A 12 2.96 9.06 4.65
N MET A 13 2.35 9.99 3.94
CA MET A 13 1.74 11.15 4.58
C MET A 13 0.60 10.76 5.48
N TYR A 14 -0.21 9.79 5.05
CA TYR A 14 -1.31 9.30 5.86
C TYR A 14 -0.80 8.67 7.16
N MET A 15 0.24 7.84 7.07
CA MET A 15 0.80 7.17 8.24
C MET A 15 1.39 8.18 9.23
N ILE A 16 2.11 9.17 8.71
CA ILE A 16 2.70 10.20 9.56
C ILE A 16 1.60 10.97 10.29
N GLN A 17 0.55 11.34 9.59
CA GLN A 17 -0.55 12.09 10.18
C GLN A 17 -1.26 11.26 11.27
N GLU A 18 -1.55 10.00 10.98
CA GLU A 18 -2.23 9.14 11.94
C GLU A 18 -1.40 8.91 13.18
N GLN A 19 -0.10 8.68 13.02
CA GLN A 19 0.78 8.47 14.16
C GLN A 19 0.95 9.73 14.99
N SER A 20 1.03 10.89 14.34
CA SER A 20 1.12 12.15 15.06
C SER A 20 -0.12 12.44 15.87
N ASP A 21 -1.29 12.14 15.31
CA ASP A 21 -2.55 12.35 16.02
C ASP A 21 -2.71 11.39 17.19
N ALA A 22 -2.24 10.16 17.02
CA ALA A 22 -2.39 9.13 18.05
C ALA A 22 -1.36 9.27 19.17
N HIS A 23 -0.19 9.82 18.86
CA HIS A 23 0.95 9.87 19.78
C HIS A 23 1.54 11.27 19.86
N ASN A 24 0.71 12.23 20.21
CA ASN A 24 1.17 13.63 20.25
C ASN A 24 2.21 13.90 21.32
N LYS A 25 2.44 12.96 22.22
CA LYS A 25 3.43 13.10 23.29
C LYS A 25 4.60 12.13 23.16
N GLY A 26 4.45 11.12 22.34
CA GLY A 26 5.43 10.07 22.26
C GLY A 26 6.53 10.37 21.27
N SER A 27 7.64 9.71 21.44
CA SER A 27 8.66 9.68 20.43
C SER A 27 8.30 8.56 19.46
N VAL A 28 7.72 8.92 18.33
CA VAL A 28 7.39 7.96 17.30
C VAL A 28 8.48 7.97 16.25
N ASN A 29 9.01 6.81 15.93
CA ASN A 29 10.02 6.72 14.89
C ASN A 29 9.33 6.74 13.52
N LEU A 30 9.21 7.93 12.95
CA LEU A 30 8.57 8.10 11.65
C LEU A 30 9.51 7.80 10.49
N ALA A 31 10.80 7.59 10.77
CA ALA A 31 11.78 7.34 9.72
C ALA A 31 11.48 6.06 8.93
N LYS A 32 10.84 5.07 9.57
CA LYS A 32 10.50 3.83 8.87
C LYS A 32 9.53 4.05 7.70
N TYR A 33 8.78 5.14 7.73
CA TYR A 33 7.84 5.43 6.65
C TYR A 33 8.53 6.00 5.42
N ASN A 34 9.83 6.29 5.49
CA ASN A 34 10.61 6.61 4.30
C ASN A 34 10.88 5.37 3.45
N ASN A 35 10.65 4.18 4.00
CA ASN A 35 10.90 2.91 3.33
C ASN A 35 9.59 2.19 2.99
N ILE A 36 8.62 2.95 2.49
CA ILE A 36 7.36 2.37 2.02
C ILE A 36 7.51 2.04 0.54
N LYS A 37 7.12 0.81 0.18
CA LYS A 37 7.09 0.37 -1.20
C LYS A 37 5.75 -0.27 -1.50
N ILE A 38 5.22 0.04 -2.68
CA ILE A 38 3.97 -0.54 -3.15
C ILE A 38 4.27 -1.20 -4.49
N SER A 39 3.86 -2.45 -4.64
CA SER A 39 4.14 -3.21 -5.85
C SER A 39 3.00 -4.15 -6.20
N MET A 40 3.03 -4.64 -7.42
CA MET A 40 2.06 -5.61 -7.92
C MET A 40 2.80 -6.56 -8.84
N ASP A 41 2.37 -7.83 -8.87
CA ASP A 41 3.03 -8.82 -9.71
C ASP A 41 1.99 -9.72 -10.39
N PRO A 42 1.43 -9.27 -11.53
CA PRO A 42 0.44 -10.05 -12.27
C PRO A 42 0.97 -11.40 -12.76
N SER A 43 2.29 -11.55 -12.88
CA SER A 43 2.86 -12.80 -13.35
C SER A 43 2.80 -13.90 -12.30
N LYS A 44 2.75 -13.52 -11.01
CA LYS A 44 2.67 -14.48 -9.92
C LYS A 44 1.25 -14.85 -9.56
N ASN A 45 0.32 -13.91 -9.70
CA ASN A 45 -1.07 -14.12 -9.31
C ASN A 45 -1.97 -13.31 -10.24
N PRO A 46 -2.87 -13.98 -10.98
CA PRO A 46 -3.76 -13.26 -11.91
C PRO A 46 -4.83 -12.43 -11.22
N LEU A 47 -5.09 -12.67 -9.94
CA LEU A 47 -6.06 -11.87 -9.21
C LEU A 47 -5.48 -10.50 -8.89
N PRO A 48 -6.24 -9.42 -9.11
CA PRO A 48 -5.75 -8.07 -8.76
C PRO A 48 -5.34 -8.00 -7.31
N HIS A 49 -4.09 -7.64 -7.08
CA HIS A 49 -3.53 -7.57 -5.72
C HIS A 49 -2.54 -6.42 -5.61
N VAL A 50 -2.22 -6.07 -4.39
CA VAL A 50 -1.22 -5.05 -4.09
C VAL A 50 -0.39 -5.54 -2.91
N THR A 51 0.93 -5.36 -3.01
CA THR A 51 1.85 -5.66 -1.93
C THR A 51 2.35 -4.35 -1.35
N VAL A 52 2.22 -4.21 -0.03
CA VAL A 52 2.67 -3.03 0.69
C VAL A 52 3.81 -3.44 1.60
N ARG A 53 4.91 -2.72 1.52
CA ARG A 53 6.05 -2.95 2.38
C ARG A 53 6.32 -1.68 3.18
N ILE A 54 6.45 -1.82 4.50
CA ILE A 54 6.83 -0.73 5.38
C ILE A 54 8.03 -1.20 6.18
N SER A 55 9.19 -0.61 5.89
CA SER A 55 10.46 -1.02 6.48
C SER A 55 10.73 -2.49 6.16
N ILE A 56 10.75 -3.37 7.17
CA ILE A 56 11.03 -4.80 6.94
C ILE A 56 9.78 -5.66 6.90
N SER A 57 8.62 -5.05 7.09
CA SER A 57 7.33 -5.77 7.09
C SER A 57 6.67 -5.66 5.73
N GLU A 58 6.03 -6.75 5.31
CA GLU A 58 5.39 -6.79 3.99
C GLU A 58 4.10 -7.59 4.07
N ALA A 59 3.08 -7.15 3.35
CA ALA A 59 1.81 -7.87 3.27
C ALA A 59 1.19 -7.66 1.90
N THR A 60 0.47 -8.68 1.44
CA THR A 60 -0.21 -8.66 0.15
C THR A 60 -1.71 -8.75 0.37
N TYR A 61 -2.46 -7.93 -0.36
CA TYR A 61 -3.91 -7.84 -0.26
C TYR A 61 -4.55 -7.96 -1.63
N ILE A 62 -5.67 -8.66 -1.71
CA ILE A 62 -6.49 -8.67 -2.92
C ILE A 62 -7.20 -7.32 -2.99
N ILE A 63 -7.13 -6.65 -4.14
CA ILE A 63 -7.71 -5.30 -4.26
C ILE A 63 -9.22 -5.32 -4.07
N ASN A 64 -9.88 -6.34 -4.59
CA ASN A 64 -11.33 -6.45 -4.40
C ASN A 64 -11.62 -6.96 -2.99
N GLY A 65 -12.00 -6.06 -2.09
CA GLY A 65 -12.31 -6.37 -0.72
C GLY A 65 -11.12 -6.26 0.24
N PHE A 66 -9.92 -6.06 -0.29
CA PHE A 66 -8.70 -5.88 0.50
C PHE A 66 -8.47 -6.99 1.53
N SER A 67 -8.72 -8.22 1.12
CA SER A 67 -8.42 -9.38 1.95
C SER A 67 -6.93 -9.69 1.91
N LYS A 68 -6.34 -9.86 3.10
CA LYS A 68 -4.92 -10.19 3.16
C LYS A 68 -4.71 -11.64 2.73
N THR A 69 -3.74 -11.85 1.85
CA THR A 69 -3.40 -13.19 1.36
C THR A 69 -2.05 -13.67 1.85
N ASN A 70 -1.18 -12.75 2.27
CA ASN A 70 0.17 -13.13 2.68
C ASN A 70 0.78 -12.07 3.56
N GLY A 71 1.68 -12.46 4.45
CA GLY A 71 2.46 -11.55 5.26
C GLY A 71 1.66 -10.84 6.33
N GLY A 72 2.19 -9.72 6.79
CA GLY A 72 1.54 -8.87 7.78
C GLY A 72 2.38 -7.64 8.07
N LEU A 73 1.72 -6.55 8.39
CA LEU A 73 2.37 -5.29 8.68
C LEU A 73 2.40 -4.97 10.18
N GLY A 74 1.90 -5.89 11.00
CA GLY A 74 1.87 -5.67 12.44
C GLY A 74 0.98 -4.51 12.83
N TYR A 75 1.52 -3.64 13.67
CA TYR A 75 0.76 -2.51 14.19
C TYR A 75 0.24 -1.59 13.08
N GLU A 76 1.02 -1.38 12.03
CA GLU A 76 0.66 -0.47 10.96
C GLU A 76 -0.44 -1.00 10.05
N GLU A 77 -0.75 -2.29 10.10
CA GLU A 77 -1.74 -2.88 9.21
C GLU A 77 -3.11 -2.20 9.32
N ARG A 78 -3.52 -1.85 10.52
CA ARG A 78 -4.81 -1.19 10.73
C ARG A 78 -4.91 0.12 9.97
N PHE A 79 -3.80 0.85 9.91
CA PHE A 79 -3.77 2.14 9.22
C PHE A 79 -3.76 1.95 7.71
N VAL A 80 -3.06 0.94 7.22
CA VAL A 80 -3.03 0.64 5.80
C VAL A 80 -4.41 0.22 5.31
N LEU A 81 -5.14 -0.59 6.10
CA LEU A 81 -6.49 -0.99 5.72
C LEU A 81 -7.44 0.21 5.68
N LYS A 82 -7.30 1.14 6.61
CA LYS A 82 -8.08 2.38 6.57
C LYS A 82 -7.72 3.21 5.34
N TRP A 83 -6.44 3.26 5.00
CA TRP A 83 -5.97 4.00 3.85
C TRP A 83 -6.57 3.45 2.55
N PHE A 84 -6.69 2.13 2.42
CA PHE A 84 -7.31 1.52 1.25
C PHE A 84 -8.75 2.02 1.05
N GLY A 85 -9.44 2.37 2.13
CA GLY A 85 -10.80 2.87 2.07
C GLY A 85 -10.92 4.37 1.78
N ARG A 86 -9.80 5.08 1.66
CA ARG A 86 -9.85 6.51 1.37
C ARG A 86 -10.27 6.75 -0.06
N TYR A 87 -10.88 7.91 -0.27
CA TYR A 87 -11.37 8.30 -1.58
C TYR A 87 -10.26 8.26 -2.63
N GLY A 88 -10.52 7.54 -3.71
CA GLY A 88 -9.62 7.50 -4.85
C GLY A 88 -8.46 6.51 -4.75
N VAL A 89 -8.19 5.95 -3.57
CA VAL A 89 -7.06 5.02 -3.42
C VAL A 89 -7.31 3.74 -4.21
N LYS A 90 -8.48 3.14 -4.03
CA LYS A 90 -8.80 1.90 -4.73
C LYS A 90 -8.77 2.09 -6.24
N ASP A 91 -9.28 3.22 -6.72
CA ASP A 91 -9.31 3.51 -8.16
C ASP A 91 -7.90 3.60 -8.71
N LYS A 92 -6.99 4.22 -7.97
CA LYS A 92 -5.59 4.32 -8.40
C LYS A 92 -4.91 2.97 -8.40
N LEU A 93 -5.23 2.12 -7.42
CA LEU A 93 -4.68 0.77 -7.38
C LEU A 93 -5.15 -0.05 -8.58
N ILE A 94 -6.42 0.06 -8.94
CA ILE A 94 -6.97 -0.63 -10.10
C ILE A 94 -6.31 -0.13 -11.37
N GLU A 95 -6.11 1.18 -11.49
CA GLU A 95 -5.44 1.76 -12.64
C GLU A 95 -4.02 1.20 -12.79
N LEU A 96 -3.28 1.14 -11.68
CA LEU A 96 -1.93 0.59 -11.71
C LEU A 96 -1.92 -0.89 -12.03
N TRP A 97 -2.89 -1.64 -11.53
CA TRP A 97 -3.00 -3.06 -11.85
C TRP A 97 -3.23 -3.27 -13.34
N ASN A 98 -4.12 -2.50 -13.93
CA ASN A 98 -4.40 -2.61 -15.36
C ASN A 98 -3.16 -2.28 -16.19
N SER A 99 -2.40 -1.28 -15.77
CA SER A 99 -1.16 -0.92 -16.44
C SER A 99 -0.12 -2.03 -16.35
N ALA A 100 -0.01 -2.66 -15.18
CA ALA A 100 0.95 -3.75 -14.98
C ALA A 100 0.58 -4.97 -15.80
N GLU A 101 -0.72 -5.30 -15.88
CA GLU A 101 -1.18 -6.42 -16.69
C GLU A 101 -0.90 -6.16 -18.18
N LYS A 102 -1.16 -4.95 -18.63
CA LYS A 102 -0.92 -4.58 -20.02
C LYS A 102 0.54 -4.72 -20.38
N THR A 103 1.42 -4.28 -19.51
CA THR A 103 2.87 -4.42 -19.73
C THR A 103 3.26 -5.88 -19.82
N LYS A 104 2.68 -6.73 -18.98
CA LYS A 104 2.92 -8.17 -19.00
C LYS A 104 2.51 -8.77 -20.33
N GLU A 105 1.36 -8.36 -20.86
CA GLU A 105 0.85 -8.90 -22.12
C GLU A 105 1.67 -8.47 -23.32
N ASP A 106 2.35 -7.35 -23.24
CA ASP A 106 3.14 -6.81 -24.34
C ASP A 106 4.46 -7.55 -24.52
N LYS A 107 4.70 -8.56 -23.76
CA LYS A 107 5.89 -9.43 -23.97
C LYS A 107 5.55 -10.65 -24.82
#